data_74ba08772d7da00036ea7f14de949da3
#
_entry.id   74ba08772d7da00036ea7f14de949da3
#
_cell.length_a   1.000
_cell.length_b   1.000
_cell.length_c   1.000
_cell.angle_alpha   90.00
_cell.angle_beta   90.00
_cell.angle_gamma   90.00
#
_symmetry.space_group_name_H-M   'P 1'
#
loop_
_entity.id
_entity.type
_entity.pdbx_description
1 polymer ?
#
loop_
_entity_poly.entity_id
_entity_poly.type
_entity_poly.pdbx_seq_one_letter_code
_entity_poly.pdbx_strand_id
1 'polypeptide(L)'
;MKLKKVMAVLMAAMMILMLAACQNNSSNNGQGNNGQAEDNQNTVSENENENTSEPAEDPAENTPATDLTTLTVGQEDVKFGNYTWKVLDVQDGKALLLTEDIIEFRPYHKSCTEITWADSDIRSYLNSDFITNNFSEEEHQKIIETAVTTPDNEWFNVEGGEDTQDKVFLLSIEEVVKYFGDSGQLENGNPDSEYFIDDEYNEGRIAYNEGVAEWWFLRSPGGEAGRAADMSDVGTIILYGDCTNAGHGTRPALWVSMQ
;
A
#
# COMPACT_ATOMS: atom_id res chain seq x y z
N MET A 1 -11.30 19.15 -27.67
CA MET A 1 -12.64 18.79 -27.19
C MET A 1 -13.17 17.43 -27.68
N LYS A 2 -12.81 16.90 -28.83
CA LYS A 2 -13.31 15.59 -29.33
C LYS A 2 -12.52 14.37 -28.84
N LEU A 3 -11.26 14.52 -28.48
CA LEU A 3 -10.40 13.41 -28.03
C LEU A 3 -10.66 13.04 -26.56
N LYS A 4 -10.94 14.02 -25.67
CA LYS A 4 -11.26 13.78 -24.24
C LYS A 4 -12.57 13.00 -24.04
N LYS A 5 -13.57 13.18 -24.93
CA LYS A 5 -14.84 12.43 -24.86
C LYS A 5 -14.72 10.97 -25.29
N VAL A 6 -13.74 10.63 -26.10
CA VAL A 6 -13.50 9.24 -26.55
C VAL A 6 -12.81 8.43 -25.46
N MET A 7 -11.93 9.06 -24.65
CA MET A 7 -11.26 8.37 -23.53
C MET A 7 -12.23 8.04 -22.39
N ALA A 8 -13.13 8.94 -22.03
CA ALA A 8 -14.12 8.71 -20.98
C ALA A 8 -15.09 7.55 -21.34
N VAL A 9 -15.46 7.40 -22.62
CA VAL A 9 -16.32 6.31 -23.09
C VAL A 9 -15.58 4.95 -23.11
N LEU A 10 -14.26 4.96 -23.33
CA LEU A 10 -13.45 3.73 -23.30
C LEU A 10 -13.23 3.21 -21.88
N MET A 11 -13.06 4.07 -20.88
CA MET A 11 -12.98 3.66 -19.46
C MET A 11 -14.29 3.08 -18.95
N ALA A 12 -15.44 3.67 -19.29
CA ALA A 12 -16.75 3.14 -18.91
C ALA A 12 -17.03 1.76 -19.56
N ALA A 13 -16.51 1.50 -20.75
CA ALA A 13 -16.66 0.21 -21.43
C ALA A 13 -15.77 -0.90 -20.82
N MET A 14 -14.59 -0.56 -20.26
CA MET A 14 -13.73 -1.55 -19.57
C MET A 14 -14.31 -1.98 -18.23
N MET A 15 -14.95 -1.11 -17.46
CA MET A 15 -15.60 -1.48 -16.18
C MET A 15 -16.76 -2.47 -16.38
N ILE A 16 -17.48 -2.41 -17.49
CA ILE A 16 -18.61 -3.35 -17.78
C ILE A 16 -18.12 -4.73 -18.17
N LEU A 17 -16.90 -4.88 -18.69
CA LEU A 17 -16.34 -6.18 -19.11
C LEU A 17 -15.77 -7.01 -17.94
N MET A 18 -15.40 -6.41 -16.80
CA MET A 18 -14.91 -7.15 -15.64
C MET A 18 -16.02 -7.79 -14.80
N LEU A 19 -17.28 -7.35 -14.93
CA LEU A 19 -18.43 -7.93 -14.21
C LEU A 19 -18.96 -9.23 -14.83
N ALA A 20 -18.50 -9.64 -16.01
CA ALA A 20 -18.99 -10.82 -16.73
C ALA A 20 -18.13 -12.09 -16.54
N ALA A 21 -17.00 -12.04 -15.82
CA ALA A 21 -16.06 -13.16 -15.69
C ALA A 21 -16.25 -14.06 -14.46
N CYS A 22 -17.19 -13.78 -13.57
CA CYS A 22 -17.38 -14.55 -12.33
C CYS A 22 -18.63 -15.44 -12.26
N GLN A 23 -19.17 -15.88 -13.40
CA GLN A 23 -20.20 -16.92 -13.41
C GLN A 23 -19.89 -17.96 -14.47
N ASN A 24 -19.19 -19.03 -14.10
CA ASN A 24 -19.43 -20.42 -14.51
C ASN A 24 -18.23 -21.30 -14.11
N ASN A 25 -18.34 -22.00 -13.03
CA ASN A 25 -17.88 -23.39 -12.99
C ASN A 25 -18.55 -24.13 -11.83
N SER A 26 -19.58 -24.86 -12.16
CA SER A 26 -20.15 -25.90 -11.29
C SER A 26 -20.55 -27.07 -12.18
N SER A 27 -20.08 -28.25 -11.76
CA SER A 27 -20.55 -29.60 -12.12
C SER A 27 -20.01 -30.25 -13.39
N ASN A 28 -19.23 -31.31 -13.25
CA ASN A 28 -19.74 -32.65 -13.49
C ASN A 28 -18.83 -33.79 -12.98
N ASN A 29 -19.50 -34.74 -12.34
CA ASN A 29 -19.06 -36.05 -11.90
C ASN A 29 -18.83 -37.03 -13.09
N GLY A 30 -17.99 -38.07 -12.83
CA GLY A 30 -18.02 -39.30 -13.64
C GLY A 30 -16.73 -40.14 -13.54
N GLN A 31 -16.63 -40.92 -12.58
CA GLN A 31 -16.53 -42.39 -12.41
C GLN A 31 -15.71 -43.22 -13.45
N GLY A 32 -14.73 -43.98 -12.91
CA GLY A 32 -14.53 -45.39 -13.32
C GLY A 32 -13.19 -45.80 -13.88
N ASN A 33 -12.42 -46.48 -13.19
CA ASN A 33 -12.08 -47.93 -13.14
C ASN A 33 -10.64 -48.35 -13.47
N ASN A 34 -10.06 -49.08 -12.49
CA ASN A 34 -9.17 -50.24 -12.46
C ASN A 34 -8.09 -50.49 -13.53
N GLY A 35 -6.93 -50.89 -12.99
CA GLY A 35 -6.04 -51.87 -13.63
C GLY A 35 -4.58 -51.80 -13.22
N GLN A 36 -4.26 -52.59 -12.18
CA GLN A 36 -3.14 -53.49 -12.00
C GLN A 36 -1.67 -53.10 -12.28
N ALA A 37 -0.93 -53.44 -11.28
CA ALA A 37 0.49 -53.57 -11.03
C ALA A 37 1.32 -54.24 -12.14
N GLU A 38 2.61 -53.88 -12.21
CA GLU A 38 3.70 -54.84 -12.29
C GLU A 38 5.02 -54.24 -11.76
N ASP A 39 5.65 -55.06 -10.95
CA ASP A 39 6.90 -55.01 -10.24
C ASP A 39 8.11 -55.04 -11.19
N ASN A 40 9.18 -54.29 -10.94
CA ASN A 40 10.50 -54.72 -11.28
C ASN A 40 11.58 -54.02 -10.44
N GLN A 41 12.19 -54.82 -9.58
CA GLN A 41 13.47 -54.56 -8.91
C GLN A 41 14.60 -54.52 -9.95
N ASN A 42 15.57 -53.61 -9.84
CA ASN A 42 16.95 -54.02 -9.71
C ASN A 42 17.96 -52.91 -9.41
N THR A 43 18.74 -53.17 -8.37
CA THR A 43 20.19 -53.00 -8.08
C THR A 43 20.84 -51.63 -8.06
N VAL A 44 21.24 -51.30 -6.86
CA VAL A 44 22.44 -50.69 -6.25
C VAL A 44 23.60 -50.36 -7.21
N SER A 45 24.06 -49.11 -7.17
CA SER A 45 25.49 -48.80 -7.23
C SER A 45 25.78 -47.53 -6.45
N GLU A 46 26.50 -47.66 -5.37
CA GLU A 46 27.10 -46.60 -4.59
C GLU A 46 28.13 -45.85 -5.44
N ASN A 47 28.10 -44.56 -5.39
CA ASN A 47 29.30 -43.76 -5.63
C ASN A 47 29.23 -42.50 -4.77
N GLU A 48 29.99 -42.54 -3.69
CA GLU A 48 30.29 -41.40 -2.83
C GLU A 48 31.09 -40.39 -3.65
N ASN A 49 30.60 -39.18 -3.70
CA ASN A 49 31.43 -38.03 -3.99
C ASN A 49 30.98 -36.88 -3.09
N GLU A 50 31.70 -36.74 -1.99
CA GLU A 50 31.66 -35.54 -1.14
C GLU A 50 32.05 -34.33 -2.00
N ASN A 51 31.09 -33.49 -2.27
CA ASN A 51 31.38 -32.12 -2.66
C ASN A 51 30.70 -31.19 -1.68
N THR A 52 31.46 -30.79 -0.67
CA THR A 52 31.13 -29.72 0.27
C THR A 52 31.09 -28.44 -0.50
N SER A 53 29.91 -28.04 -0.98
CA SER A 53 29.66 -26.67 -1.41
C SER A 53 29.18 -25.88 -0.21
N GLU A 54 30.06 -25.08 0.34
CA GLU A 54 29.76 -23.96 1.21
C GLU A 54 28.61 -23.14 0.62
N PRO A 55 27.57 -22.76 1.41
CA PRO A 55 26.57 -21.80 0.93
C PRO A 55 27.31 -20.47 0.68
N ALA A 56 27.27 -20.00 -0.54
CA ALA A 56 27.69 -18.64 -0.83
C ALA A 56 26.80 -17.70 0.00
N GLU A 57 27.37 -17.08 1.02
CA GLU A 57 26.80 -15.93 1.68
C GLU A 57 26.69 -14.85 0.60
N ASP A 58 25.43 -14.52 0.22
CA ASP A 58 25.13 -13.32 -0.53
C ASP A 58 25.61 -12.15 0.34
N PRO A 59 26.52 -11.28 -0.13
CA PRO A 59 26.96 -10.15 0.66
C PRO A 59 25.76 -9.23 0.80
N ALA A 60 25.06 -9.29 1.94
CA ALA A 60 24.14 -8.23 2.35
C ALA A 60 24.85 -6.90 2.16
N GLU A 61 24.42 -6.13 1.19
CA GLU A 61 24.97 -4.81 0.87
C GLU A 61 24.84 -3.97 2.13
N ASN A 62 25.93 -3.80 2.85
CA ASN A 62 25.99 -3.07 4.12
C ASN A 62 25.94 -1.56 3.78
N THR A 63 24.79 -1.13 3.28
CA THR A 63 24.51 0.29 3.07
C THR A 63 24.37 0.91 4.46
N PRO A 64 25.21 1.90 4.84
CA PRO A 64 25.13 2.49 6.16
C PRO A 64 23.75 3.13 6.39
N ALA A 65 23.19 2.94 7.58
CA ALA A 65 21.94 3.59 7.99
C ALA A 65 22.08 5.11 7.83
N THR A 66 21.03 5.76 7.39
CA THR A 66 21.01 7.22 7.22
C THR A 66 21.09 7.92 8.58
N ASP A 67 21.89 8.98 8.66
CA ASP A 67 21.92 9.85 9.84
C ASP A 67 20.61 10.65 9.93
N LEU A 68 19.72 10.24 10.84
CA LEU A 68 18.42 10.87 11.02
C LEU A 68 18.51 12.31 11.56
N THR A 69 19.65 12.72 12.13
CA THR A 69 19.78 14.06 12.75
C THR A 69 19.88 15.20 11.73
N THR A 70 20.08 14.88 10.46
CA THR A 70 20.32 15.85 9.37
C THR A 70 19.26 15.83 8.27
N LEU A 71 18.13 15.15 8.49
CA LEU A 71 17.07 15.02 7.51
C LEU A 71 16.47 16.38 7.12
N THR A 72 16.13 16.51 5.84
CA THR A 72 15.50 17.72 5.27
C THR A 72 14.28 17.36 4.43
N VAL A 73 13.29 18.24 4.38
CA VAL A 73 12.09 18.04 3.58
C VAL A 73 12.44 17.80 2.11
N GLY A 74 11.83 16.79 1.51
CA GLY A 74 12.05 16.38 0.12
C GLY A 74 13.28 15.48 -0.07
N GLN A 75 14.03 15.15 0.99
CA GLN A 75 15.11 14.17 0.91
C GLN A 75 14.55 12.79 0.60
N GLU A 76 15.16 12.11 -0.35
CA GLU A 76 14.87 10.74 -0.78
C GLU A 76 16.01 9.80 -0.37
N ASP A 77 15.85 8.50 -0.63
CA ASP A 77 16.85 7.45 -0.33
C ASP A 77 17.24 7.34 1.16
N VAL A 78 16.35 7.75 2.08
CA VAL A 78 16.56 7.59 3.53
C VAL A 78 16.43 6.12 3.91
N LYS A 79 17.52 5.50 4.38
CA LYS A 79 17.52 4.10 4.86
C LYS A 79 17.14 4.05 6.33
N PHE A 80 16.00 3.44 6.64
CA PHE A 80 15.52 3.24 7.99
C PHE A 80 14.68 1.96 8.07
N GLY A 81 15.05 1.05 8.96
CA GLY A 81 14.54 -0.32 8.97
C GLY A 81 14.87 -1.02 7.64
N ASN A 82 13.98 -1.88 7.21
CA ASN A 82 14.14 -2.66 5.97
C ASN A 82 13.78 -1.89 4.69
N TYR A 83 13.43 -0.59 4.79
CA TYR A 83 12.88 0.17 3.66
C TYR A 83 13.65 1.45 3.37
N THR A 84 13.34 2.00 2.20
CA THR A 84 13.77 3.32 1.75
C THR A 84 12.60 4.29 1.89
N TRP A 85 12.91 5.49 2.39
CA TRP A 85 11.92 6.49 2.75
C TRP A 85 12.23 7.84 2.12
N LYS A 86 11.18 8.60 1.91
CA LYS A 86 11.19 10.01 1.53
C LYS A 86 10.74 10.86 2.70
N VAL A 87 11.40 12.00 2.93
CA VAL A 87 11.03 12.97 3.99
C VAL A 87 9.95 13.89 3.49
N LEU A 88 8.77 13.84 4.12
CA LEU A 88 7.64 14.72 3.80
C LEU A 88 7.63 16.00 4.62
N ASP A 89 8.04 15.94 5.89
CA ASP A 89 7.99 17.08 6.81
C ASP A 89 9.13 16.98 7.83
N VAL A 90 9.61 18.14 8.32
CA VAL A 90 10.59 18.23 9.42
C VAL A 90 10.14 19.35 10.34
N GLN A 91 9.83 19.02 11.59
CA GLN A 91 9.39 19.98 12.60
C GLN A 91 9.73 19.49 14.00
N ASP A 92 10.04 20.40 14.90
CA ASP A 92 10.22 20.14 16.34
C ASP A 92 11.19 18.98 16.66
N GLY A 93 12.27 18.82 15.86
CA GLY A 93 13.27 17.77 16.06
C GLY A 93 12.79 16.36 15.65
N LYS A 94 11.77 16.28 14.82
CA LYS A 94 11.27 15.04 14.22
C LYS A 94 11.05 15.19 12.72
N ALA A 95 11.12 14.07 11.99
CA ALA A 95 10.85 14.00 10.56
C ALA A 95 9.71 13.02 10.27
N LEU A 96 8.81 13.40 9.34
CA LEU A 96 7.80 12.51 8.76
C LEU A 96 8.39 11.81 7.56
N LEU A 97 8.44 10.49 7.63
CA LEU A 97 8.90 9.61 6.56
C LEU A 97 7.71 8.91 5.91
N LEU A 98 7.74 8.77 4.59
CA LEU A 98 6.85 7.94 3.80
C LEU A 98 7.71 6.98 2.99
N THR A 99 7.35 5.69 2.90
CA THR A 99 8.09 4.77 2.02
C THR A 99 8.08 5.29 0.58
N GLU A 100 9.23 5.21 -0.10
CA GLU A 100 9.31 5.64 -1.50
C GLU A 100 8.41 4.79 -2.37
N ASP A 101 8.48 3.48 -2.20
CA ASP A 101 7.71 2.49 -2.93
C ASP A 101 6.62 1.84 -2.09
N ILE A 102 5.74 1.12 -2.77
CA ILE A 102 4.79 0.18 -2.17
C ILE A 102 5.58 -0.99 -1.60
N ILE A 103 5.36 -1.30 -0.32
CA ILE A 103 6.10 -2.33 0.39
C ILE A 103 5.50 -3.73 0.25
N GLU A 104 4.18 -3.79 0.08
CA GLU A 104 3.40 -5.03 -0.09
C GLU A 104 1.99 -4.70 -0.57
N PHE A 105 1.26 -5.72 -1.03
CA PHE A 105 -0.18 -5.63 -1.29
C PHE A 105 -0.95 -6.25 -0.14
N ARG A 106 -1.82 -5.45 0.47
CA ARG A 106 -2.61 -5.87 1.63
C ARG A 106 -3.99 -5.24 1.61
N PRO A 107 -5.07 -5.98 1.94
CA PRO A 107 -6.37 -5.36 2.13
C PRO A 107 -6.35 -4.41 3.34
N TYR A 108 -7.09 -3.32 3.24
CA TYR A 108 -7.31 -2.39 4.34
C TYR A 108 -8.04 -3.09 5.51
N HIS A 109 -9.02 -3.94 5.16
CA HIS A 109 -9.73 -4.81 6.08
C HIS A 109 -10.12 -6.11 5.38
N LYS A 110 -10.29 -7.21 6.13
CA LYS A 110 -10.56 -8.56 5.59
C LYS A 110 -11.89 -8.69 4.83
N SER A 111 -12.82 -7.75 5.02
CA SER A 111 -14.15 -7.75 4.40
C SER A 111 -14.56 -6.35 3.97
N CYS A 112 -15.37 -6.26 2.92
CA CYS A 112 -15.95 -5.01 2.44
C CYS A 112 -17.16 -4.63 3.30
N THR A 113 -16.89 -4.18 4.51
CA THR A 113 -17.92 -3.78 5.50
C THR A 113 -17.53 -2.43 6.08
N GLU A 114 -18.50 -1.75 6.69
CA GLU A 114 -18.24 -0.51 7.41
C GLU A 114 -17.09 -0.69 8.40
N ILE A 115 -16.04 0.10 8.22
CA ILE A 115 -14.83 0.08 9.03
C ILE A 115 -14.14 1.43 8.93
N THR A 116 -13.60 1.92 10.03
CA THR A 116 -12.77 3.12 10.07
C THR A 116 -11.28 2.77 10.19
N TRP A 117 -10.41 3.74 10.06
CA TRP A 117 -8.98 3.56 10.31
C TRP A 117 -8.74 2.95 11.70
N ALA A 118 -9.42 3.46 12.70
CA ALA A 118 -9.24 3.04 14.10
C ALA A 118 -9.36 1.53 14.32
N ASP A 119 -10.28 0.87 13.60
CA ASP A 119 -10.59 -0.55 13.75
C ASP A 119 -10.08 -1.44 12.60
N SER A 120 -9.35 -0.87 11.63
CA SER A 120 -8.89 -1.59 10.44
C SER A 120 -7.81 -2.64 10.74
N ASP A 121 -7.83 -3.73 9.96
CA ASP A 121 -6.82 -4.78 10.08
C ASP A 121 -5.43 -4.27 9.67
N ILE A 122 -5.36 -3.36 8.68
CA ILE A 122 -4.09 -2.80 8.21
C ILE A 122 -3.44 -1.92 9.29
N ARG A 123 -4.20 -1.08 10.00
CA ARG A 123 -3.66 -0.31 11.14
C ARG A 123 -3.11 -1.21 12.23
N SER A 124 -3.87 -2.24 12.59
CA SER A 124 -3.47 -3.23 13.60
C SER A 124 -2.16 -3.90 13.22
N TYR A 125 -2.01 -4.31 11.96
CA TYR A 125 -0.79 -4.89 11.42
C TYR A 125 0.38 -3.90 11.43
N LEU A 126 0.18 -2.68 10.94
CA LEU A 126 1.23 -1.66 10.86
C LEU A 126 1.79 -1.30 12.24
N ASN A 127 0.96 -1.33 13.29
CA ASN A 127 1.36 -1.00 14.65
C ASN A 127 1.74 -2.22 15.52
N SER A 128 1.90 -3.41 14.92
CA SER A 128 2.32 -4.64 15.58
C SER A 128 3.40 -5.38 14.79
N ASP A 129 3.02 -6.33 13.97
CA ASP A 129 3.93 -7.22 13.24
C ASP A 129 4.86 -6.46 12.29
N PHE A 130 4.36 -5.41 11.63
CA PHE A 130 5.18 -4.60 10.74
C PHE A 130 6.37 -3.97 11.46
N ILE A 131 6.12 -3.32 12.60
CA ILE A 131 7.20 -2.70 13.38
C ILE A 131 8.19 -3.75 13.87
N THR A 132 7.68 -4.84 14.44
CA THR A 132 8.51 -5.90 15.02
C THR A 132 9.42 -6.58 13.99
N ASN A 133 8.94 -6.75 12.77
CA ASN A 133 9.65 -7.48 11.73
C ASN A 133 10.60 -6.62 10.89
N ASN A 134 10.45 -5.29 10.92
CA ASN A 134 11.14 -4.43 9.97
C ASN A 134 12.09 -3.39 10.60
N PHE A 135 12.09 -3.26 11.92
CA PHE A 135 12.97 -2.32 12.61
C PHE A 135 13.74 -3.02 13.73
N SER A 136 15.02 -2.70 13.85
CA SER A 136 15.82 -3.07 15.03
C SER A 136 15.29 -2.39 16.29
N GLU A 137 15.68 -2.88 17.45
CA GLU A 137 15.28 -2.27 18.74
C GLU A 137 15.69 -0.79 18.84
N GLU A 138 16.87 -0.42 18.31
CA GLU A 138 17.36 0.96 18.30
C GLU A 138 16.51 1.85 17.39
N GLU A 139 16.15 1.36 16.19
CA GLU A 139 15.28 2.06 15.25
C GLU A 139 13.85 2.19 15.79
N HIS A 140 13.33 1.13 16.43
CA HIS A 140 12.02 1.16 17.06
C HIS A 140 11.92 2.26 18.13
N GLN A 141 12.98 2.52 18.89
CA GLN A 141 13.03 3.61 19.87
C GLN A 141 13.03 5.01 19.24
N LYS A 142 13.41 5.13 17.95
CA LYS A 142 13.33 6.39 17.21
C LYS A 142 11.94 6.67 16.63
N ILE A 143 11.08 5.66 16.47
CA ILE A 143 9.73 5.83 15.96
C ILE A 143 8.85 6.47 17.02
N ILE A 144 8.25 7.61 16.70
CA ILE A 144 7.44 8.41 17.63
C ILE A 144 5.98 7.98 17.53
N GLU A 145 5.36 7.61 18.64
CA GLU A 145 3.91 7.47 18.73
C GLU A 145 3.24 8.83 18.60
N THR A 146 2.29 8.95 17.67
CA THR A 146 1.69 10.23 17.28
C THR A 146 0.17 10.12 17.29
N ALA A 147 -0.51 11.19 17.72
CA ALA A 147 -1.95 11.31 17.52
C ALA A 147 -2.24 11.43 16.01
N VAL A 148 -3.07 10.53 15.50
CA VAL A 148 -3.47 10.45 14.10
C VAL A 148 -4.96 10.70 14.01
N THR A 149 -5.34 11.84 13.41
CA THR A 149 -6.73 12.16 13.09
C THR A 149 -7.04 11.70 11.68
N THR A 150 -8.16 11.03 11.50
CA THR A 150 -8.69 10.69 10.18
C THR A 150 -9.89 11.59 9.91
N PRO A 151 -9.74 12.64 9.09
CA PRO A 151 -10.85 13.53 8.75
C PRO A 151 -11.98 12.79 8.03
N ASP A 152 -13.19 13.33 8.17
CA ASP A 152 -14.35 12.88 7.42
C ASP A 152 -14.14 13.09 5.92
N ASN A 153 -14.68 12.22 5.10
CA ASN A 153 -14.74 12.47 3.66
C ASN A 153 -15.95 13.38 3.37
N GLU A 154 -15.69 14.69 3.37
CA GLU A 154 -16.75 15.71 3.22
C GLU A 154 -17.46 15.63 1.87
N TRP A 155 -16.82 15.11 0.82
CA TRP A 155 -17.42 14.97 -0.51
C TRP A 155 -18.59 13.98 -0.51
N PHE A 156 -18.55 13.00 0.39
CA PHE A 156 -19.56 11.94 0.48
C PHE A 156 -20.26 11.91 1.84
N ASN A 157 -19.86 12.77 2.78
CA ASN A 157 -20.37 12.81 4.15
C ASN A 157 -20.21 11.46 4.86
N VAL A 158 -18.98 10.87 4.74
CA VAL A 158 -18.60 9.63 5.42
C VAL A 158 -17.64 9.96 6.54
N GLU A 159 -17.95 9.52 7.77
CA GLU A 159 -17.16 9.80 8.97
C GLU A 159 -15.80 9.07 8.93
N GLY A 160 -14.71 9.77 9.33
CA GLY A 160 -13.36 9.23 9.44
C GLY A 160 -13.14 8.34 10.65
N GLY A 161 -13.99 8.48 11.64
CA GLY A 161 -13.94 7.71 12.88
C GLY A 161 -13.13 8.39 13.99
N GLU A 162 -12.79 7.62 15.02
CA GLU A 162 -12.07 8.14 16.18
C GLU A 162 -10.58 8.40 15.90
N ASP A 163 -9.99 9.40 16.56
CA ASP A 163 -8.56 9.63 16.58
C ASP A 163 -7.82 8.44 17.21
N THR A 164 -6.62 8.16 16.72
CA THR A 164 -5.80 7.05 17.18
C THR A 164 -4.43 7.53 17.67
N GLN A 165 -3.72 6.65 18.39
CA GLN A 165 -2.30 6.81 18.68
C GLN A 165 -1.57 5.74 17.90
N ASP A 166 -0.76 6.15 16.93
CA ASP A 166 -0.08 5.25 16.02
C ASP A 166 1.41 5.59 15.88
N LYS A 167 2.21 4.57 15.75
CA LYS A 167 3.62 4.68 15.35
C LYS A 167 3.77 4.68 13.85
N VAL A 168 2.95 3.88 13.17
CA VAL A 168 2.95 3.74 11.71
C VAL A 168 1.52 3.87 11.20
N PHE A 169 1.33 4.67 10.16
CA PHE A 169 0.00 4.96 9.60
C PHE A 169 0.05 5.12 8.08
N LEU A 170 -1.09 5.12 7.43
CA LEU A 170 -1.24 5.55 6.04
C LEU A 170 -1.56 7.04 6.01
N LEU A 171 -1.22 7.73 4.92
CA LEU A 171 -1.61 9.14 4.75
C LEU A 171 -3.12 9.28 4.58
N SER A 172 -3.69 10.41 5.04
CA SER A 172 -5.05 10.84 4.69
C SER A 172 -5.07 11.57 3.34
N ILE A 173 -6.28 11.83 2.80
CA ILE A 173 -6.47 12.68 1.63
C ILE A 173 -5.84 14.06 1.86
N GLU A 174 -6.09 14.69 3.00
CA GLU A 174 -5.59 16.02 3.36
C GLU A 174 -4.06 16.05 3.46
N GLU A 175 -3.46 14.99 3.99
CA GLU A 175 -2.00 14.86 4.06
C GLU A 175 -1.39 14.66 2.68
N VAL A 176 -2.03 13.89 1.80
CA VAL A 176 -1.58 13.77 0.41
C VAL A 176 -1.61 15.13 -0.27
N VAL A 177 -2.71 15.88 -0.17
CA VAL A 177 -2.81 17.23 -0.72
C VAL A 177 -1.77 18.16 -0.11
N LYS A 178 -1.60 18.12 1.22
CA LYS A 178 -0.61 18.97 1.92
C LYS A 178 0.83 18.72 1.48
N TYR A 179 1.23 17.45 1.32
CA TYR A 179 2.64 17.10 1.10
C TYR A 179 3.03 16.94 -0.35
N PHE A 180 2.10 16.66 -1.24
CA PHE A 180 2.39 16.50 -2.66
C PHE A 180 1.95 17.69 -3.52
N GLY A 181 1.04 18.51 -3.02
CA GLY A 181 0.58 19.72 -3.67
C GLY A 181 -0.95 19.86 -3.64
N ASP A 182 -1.39 21.10 -3.48
CA ASP A 182 -2.79 21.49 -3.36
C ASP A 182 -3.21 22.31 -4.58
N SER A 183 -4.09 21.72 -5.39
CA SER A 183 -4.72 22.40 -6.53
C SER A 183 -6.00 23.17 -6.14
N GLY A 184 -6.38 23.10 -4.86
CA GLY A 184 -7.63 23.66 -4.36
C GLY A 184 -8.86 22.80 -4.68
N GLN A 185 -8.72 21.65 -5.34
CA GLN A 185 -9.86 20.80 -5.69
C GLN A 185 -10.46 20.09 -4.46
N LEU A 186 -9.66 19.82 -3.44
CA LEU A 186 -10.19 19.20 -2.21
C LEU A 186 -11.25 20.10 -1.56
N GLU A 187 -10.99 21.41 -1.46
CA GLU A 187 -11.91 22.38 -0.86
C GLU A 187 -13.03 22.81 -1.81
N ASN A 188 -12.71 23.03 -3.09
CA ASN A 188 -13.61 23.70 -4.04
C ASN A 188 -14.32 22.74 -5.00
N GLY A 189 -14.05 21.44 -4.90
CA GLY A 189 -14.55 20.41 -5.81
C GLY A 189 -13.76 20.32 -7.11
N ASN A 190 -13.96 19.23 -7.82
CA ASN A 190 -13.40 18.98 -9.14
C ASN A 190 -14.50 19.20 -10.20
N PRO A 191 -14.38 20.18 -11.11
CA PRO A 191 -15.40 20.46 -12.12
C PRO A 191 -15.61 19.32 -13.14
N ASP A 192 -14.63 18.40 -13.25
CA ASP A 192 -14.66 17.27 -14.17
C ASP A 192 -15.16 15.96 -13.49
N SER A 193 -15.16 15.91 -12.17
CA SER A 193 -15.60 14.72 -11.40
C SER A 193 -15.89 15.05 -9.93
N GLU A 194 -16.85 14.38 -9.34
CA GLU A 194 -17.11 14.35 -7.90
C GLU A 194 -16.49 13.11 -7.19
N TYR A 195 -15.77 12.26 -7.93
CA TYR A 195 -15.21 11.01 -7.41
C TYR A 195 -13.70 11.05 -7.20
N PHE A 196 -12.99 11.98 -7.84
CA PHE A 196 -11.54 12.03 -7.81
C PHE A 196 -10.97 13.46 -7.96
N ILE A 197 -9.71 13.63 -7.51
CA ILE A 197 -8.88 14.80 -7.79
C ILE A 197 -7.82 14.39 -8.82
N ASP A 198 -7.83 15.06 -9.98
CA ASP A 198 -6.86 14.90 -11.06
C ASP A 198 -6.27 16.29 -11.35
N ASP A 199 -4.98 16.46 -11.08
CA ASP A 199 -4.32 17.76 -11.11
C ASP A 199 -2.84 17.68 -11.51
N GLU A 200 -2.15 18.82 -11.52
CA GLU A 200 -0.73 18.92 -11.88
C GLU A 200 0.23 18.20 -10.92
N TYR A 201 -0.23 17.75 -9.77
CA TYR A 201 0.59 17.08 -8.75
C TYR A 201 0.54 15.55 -8.84
N ASN A 202 -0.21 15.00 -9.78
CA ASN A 202 -0.39 13.55 -9.95
C ASN A 202 0.94 12.79 -10.01
N GLU A 203 1.90 13.26 -10.82
CA GLU A 203 3.19 12.59 -11.01
C GLU A 203 3.93 12.35 -9.69
N GLY A 204 3.88 13.30 -8.76
CA GLY A 204 4.53 13.19 -7.45
C GLY A 204 3.88 12.17 -6.50
N ARG A 205 2.63 11.76 -6.79
CA ARG A 205 1.83 10.83 -5.97
C ARG A 205 1.94 9.38 -6.41
N ILE A 206 2.45 9.12 -7.62
CA ILE A 206 2.64 7.75 -8.14
C ILE A 206 3.55 6.97 -7.20
N ALA A 207 3.20 5.73 -6.94
CA ALA A 207 4.04 4.80 -6.20
C ALA A 207 4.23 3.53 -7.01
N TYR A 208 5.37 2.87 -6.80
CA TYR A 208 5.77 1.74 -7.61
C TYR A 208 5.91 0.48 -6.74
N ASN A 209 5.71 -0.66 -7.37
CA ASN A 209 6.16 -1.96 -6.87
C ASN A 209 6.99 -2.62 -7.97
N GLU A 210 8.26 -2.92 -7.69
CA GLU A 210 9.21 -3.48 -8.67
C GLU A 210 9.25 -2.70 -10.00
N GLY A 211 9.12 -1.37 -9.92
CA GLY A 211 9.16 -0.47 -11.08
C GLY A 211 7.85 -0.37 -11.88
N VAL A 212 6.78 -0.99 -11.40
CA VAL A 212 5.42 -0.87 -11.96
C VAL A 212 4.60 0.06 -11.09
N ALA A 213 3.98 1.09 -11.69
CA ALA A 213 3.07 1.98 -10.99
C ALA A 213 1.81 1.24 -10.57
N GLU A 214 1.42 1.38 -9.32
CA GLU A 214 0.34 0.60 -8.71
C GLU A 214 -0.55 1.45 -7.82
N TRP A 215 -1.76 0.97 -7.57
CA TRP A 215 -2.73 1.58 -6.66
C TRP A 215 -2.33 1.35 -5.20
N TRP A 216 -2.58 2.36 -4.32
CA TRP A 216 -2.29 2.23 -2.90
C TRP A 216 -3.34 2.93 -2.03
N PHE A 217 -3.66 2.32 -0.87
CA PHE A 217 -4.67 2.84 0.06
C PHE A 217 -4.21 4.08 0.82
N LEU A 218 -5.17 4.97 1.05
CA LEU A 218 -5.11 6.03 2.08
C LEU A 218 -5.87 5.57 3.33
N ARG A 219 -5.66 6.25 4.48
CA ARG A 219 -6.43 5.93 5.69
C ARG A 219 -7.83 6.55 5.70
N SER A 220 -8.07 7.58 4.89
CA SER A 220 -9.37 8.26 4.79
C SER A 220 -10.48 7.33 4.32
N PRO A 221 -11.70 7.48 4.81
CA PRO A 221 -12.84 6.75 4.30
C PRO A 221 -13.10 7.08 2.84
N GLY A 222 -13.63 6.13 2.10
CA GLY A 222 -14.10 6.33 0.73
C GLY A 222 -15.48 6.97 0.67
N GLY A 223 -16.16 6.82 -0.47
CA GLY A 223 -17.47 7.46 -0.72
C GLY A 223 -18.65 6.77 -0.08
N GLU A 224 -18.49 5.59 0.50
CA GLU A 224 -19.52 4.85 1.23
C GLU A 224 -18.89 3.88 2.25
N ALA A 225 -19.73 3.37 3.15
CA ALA A 225 -19.30 2.38 4.13
C ALA A 225 -18.64 1.16 3.47
N GLY A 226 -17.52 0.71 4.03
CA GLY A 226 -16.75 -0.41 3.50
C GLY A 226 -15.77 -0.03 2.38
N ARG A 227 -15.59 1.26 2.09
CA ARG A 227 -14.58 1.77 1.17
C ARG A 227 -13.54 2.61 1.89
N ALA A 228 -12.31 2.56 1.41
CA ALA A 228 -11.23 3.48 1.79
C ALA A 228 -10.79 4.25 0.55
N ALA A 229 -10.47 5.53 0.71
CA ALA A 229 -9.89 6.32 -0.36
C ALA A 229 -8.55 5.72 -0.79
N ASP A 230 -8.20 5.90 -2.04
CA ASP A 230 -6.97 5.36 -2.59
C ASP A 230 -6.33 6.28 -3.64
N MET A 231 -5.14 5.92 -4.02
CA MET A 231 -4.35 6.58 -5.05
C MET A 231 -4.26 5.65 -6.25
N SER A 232 -4.54 6.18 -7.44
CA SER A 232 -4.39 5.39 -8.67
C SER A 232 -2.93 5.27 -9.11
N ASP A 233 -2.67 4.35 -10.04
CA ASP A 233 -1.39 4.14 -10.71
C ASP A 233 -0.90 5.34 -11.56
N VAL A 234 -1.76 6.32 -11.80
CA VAL A 234 -1.42 7.58 -12.47
C VAL A 234 -1.39 8.78 -11.51
N GLY A 235 -1.48 8.54 -10.19
CA GLY A 235 -1.39 9.57 -9.15
C GLY A 235 -2.64 10.40 -8.91
N THR A 236 -3.79 9.98 -9.44
CA THR A 236 -5.09 10.58 -9.17
C THR A 236 -5.59 10.15 -7.80
N ILE A 237 -6.05 11.09 -6.96
CA ILE A 237 -6.67 10.77 -5.66
C ILE A 237 -8.10 10.32 -5.91
N ILE A 238 -8.44 9.08 -5.59
CA ILE A 238 -9.79 8.54 -5.73
C ILE A 238 -10.53 8.69 -4.40
N LEU A 239 -11.35 9.73 -4.32
CA LEU A 239 -12.10 10.07 -3.11
C LEU A 239 -13.21 9.07 -2.79
N TYR A 240 -13.81 8.48 -3.84
CA TYR A 240 -14.80 7.41 -3.67
C TYR A 240 -14.16 6.11 -3.19
N GLY A 241 -12.92 5.89 -3.59
CA GLY A 241 -12.11 4.77 -3.14
C GLY A 241 -12.59 3.40 -3.58
N ASP A 242 -11.88 2.36 -3.14
CA ASP A 242 -12.23 0.98 -3.42
C ASP A 242 -12.63 0.23 -2.14
N CYS A 243 -13.19 -0.95 -2.36
CA CYS A 243 -13.62 -1.84 -1.28
C CYS A 243 -12.45 -2.19 -0.36
N THR A 244 -12.65 -2.08 0.95
CA THR A 244 -11.60 -2.28 1.96
C THR A 244 -10.96 -3.67 1.94
N ASN A 245 -11.53 -4.65 1.25
CA ASN A 245 -10.93 -5.96 1.03
C ASN A 245 -10.20 -6.10 -0.31
N ALA A 246 -10.10 -5.03 -1.10
CA ALA A 246 -9.24 -5.01 -2.28
C ALA A 246 -7.75 -5.14 -1.88
N GLY A 247 -6.96 -5.72 -2.75
CA GLY A 247 -5.53 -5.89 -2.55
C GLY A 247 -4.74 -4.73 -3.15
N HIS A 248 -4.81 -3.54 -2.54
CA HIS A 248 -4.01 -2.39 -2.96
C HIS A 248 -2.66 -2.35 -2.24
N GLY A 249 -1.77 -1.54 -2.77
CA GLY A 249 -0.45 -1.29 -2.21
C GLY A 249 -0.53 -0.67 -0.82
N THR A 250 0.38 -1.08 0.04
CA THR A 250 0.61 -0.49 1.36
C THR A 250 1.82 0.42 1.28
N ARG A 251 1.63 1.69 1.62
CA ARG A 251 2.66 2.74 1.60
C ARG A 251 2.65 3.48 2.93
N PRO A 252 3.31 2.92 3.96
CA PRO A 252 3.25 3.45 5.32
C PRO A 252 4.05 4.74 5.50
N ALA A 253 3.60 5.54 6.47
CA ALA A 253 4.28 6.72 6.99
C ALA A 253 4.53 6.58 8.49
N LEU A 254 5.56 7.27 9.00
CA LEU A 254 5.89 7.32 10.42
C LEU A 254 6.69 8.59 10.76
N TRP A 255 6.61 9.01 12.02
CA TRP A 255 7.47 10.06 12.55
C TRP A 255 8.68 9.46 13.25
N VAL A 256 9.87 9.97 12.94
CA VAL A 256 11.12 9.60 13.62
C VAL A 256 11.71 10.77 14.39
N SER A 257 12.34 10.47 15.54
CA SER A 257 13.15 11.42 16.29
C SER A 257 14.45 11.72 15.53
N MET A 258 14.77 12.99 15.42
CA MET A 258 16.04 13.50 14.89
C MET A 258 17.08 13.77 16.00
N GLN A 259 16.89 13.18 17.22
CA GLN A 259 17.76 13.35 18.38
C GLN A 259 18.49 12.08 18.75
#